data_dc2d07f9ada81792d639b5c99d80a978
#
_entry.id   dc2d07f9ada81792d639b5c99d80a978
#
_cell.length_a   1.000
_cell.length_b   1.000
_cell.length_c   1.000
_cell.angle_alpha   90.00
_cell.angle_beta   90.00
_cell.angle_gamma   90.00
#
_symmetry.space_group_name_H-M   'P 1'
#
loop_
_entity.id
_entity.type
_entity.pdbx_description
1 polymer ?
#
loop_
_entity_poly.entity_id
_entity_poly.type
_entity_poly.pdbx_seq_one_letter_code
_entity_poly.pdbx_strand_id
1 'polypeptide(L)'
;MKKITLLCVGLLLLIGCGRSLPVVKGEGQVLSKERKLPAYTQVRLECGADIVLTHGQVGDITINGSQNMEPYVITEVKNGVLIVRMSPDFAYQFTKKLEICIPVDESLTEVTVQGSGDITSHQQLQVKELTCNVLGSGDIDLSLQAESLSFSVKGSGDIKIKGTTQTLGVAIAGSGDFDGDALQTKQANASIRGSGDVELFVTEQLSADIRGSGDITIKGNPKKIDVQTKGSGRVRYL
;
A
#
# COMPACT_ATOMS: atom_id res chain seq x y z
N MET A 1 -53.29 -49.72 11.16
CA MET A 1 -52.07 -49.89 10.34
C MET A 1 -51.39 -48.53 10.21
N LYS A 2 -50.40 -48.25 11.05
CA LYS A 2 -49.65 -46.98 11.06
C LYS A 2 -48.42 -47.14 10.19
N LYS A 3 -48.34 -46.34 9.12
CA LYS A 3 -47.14 -46.29 8.28
C LYS A 3 -46.11 -45.33 8.92
N ILE A 4 -44.95 -45.85 9.31
CA ILE A 4 -43.81 -45.08 9.80
C ILE A 4 -42.99 -44.73 8.56
N THR A 5 -42.93 -43.45 8.24
CA THR A 5 -42.09 -42.90 7.18
C THR A 5 -40.70 -42.57 7.81
N LEU A 6 -39.70 -43.36 7.43
CA LEU A 6 -38.31 -43.18 7.87
C LEU A 6 -37.69 -42.03 7.05
N LEU A 7 -37.39 -40.90 7.69
CA LEU A 7 -36.72 -39.75 7.09
C LEU A 7 -35.20 -39.97 7.21
N CYS A 8 -34.55 -40.38 6.13
CA CYS A 8 -33.06 -40.44 6.06
C CYS A 8 -32.54 -39.03 5.88
N VAL A 9 -32.01 -38.40 6.95
CA VAL A 9 -31.23 -37.20 6.88
C VAL A 9 -29.81 -37.57 6.45
N GLY A 10 -29.51 -37.35 5.18
CA GLY A 10 -28.17 -37.50 4.61
C GLY A 10 -27.26 -36.38 5.12
N LEU A 11 -26.37 -36.66 6.05
CA LEU A 11 -25.29 -35.78 6.51
C LEU A 11 -24.23 -35.72 5.40
N LEU A 12 -24.26 -34.70 4.55
CA LEU A 12 -23.19 -34.39 3.61
C LEU A 12 -21.98 -33.86 4.40
N LEU A 13 -21.02 -34.76 4.67
CA LEU A 13 -19.69 -34.41 5.12
C LEU A 13 -18.94 -33.72 3.95
N LEU A 14 -18.90 -32.40 3.94
CA LEU A 14 -17.97 -31.61 3.10
C LEU A 14 -16.56 -31.85 3.62
N ILE A 15 -15.89 -32.88 3.09
CA ILE A 15 -14.45 -33.08 3.27
C ILE A 15 -13.77 -31.99 2.42
N GLY A 16 -13.56 -30.84 2.99
CA GLY A 16 -12.68 -29.83 2.44
C GLY A 16 -11.24 -30.35 2.52
N CYS A 17 -10.73 -30.95 1.45
CA CYS A 17 -9.30 -31.20 1.27
C CYS A 17 -8.59 -29.85 1.09
N GLY A 18 -8.37 -29.10 2.16
CA GLY A 18 -7.43 -28.00 2.20
C GLY A 18 -6.00 -28.57 2.08
N ARG A 19 -5.42 -28.52 0.90
CA ARG A 19 -3.99 -28.78 0.72
C ARG A 19 -3.24 -27.70 1.47
N SER A 20 -2.66 -28.01 2.65
CA SER A 20 -1.75 -27.09 3.32
C SER A 20 -0.48 -26.96 2.46
N LEU A 21 -0.14 -25.71 2.09
CA LEU A 21 1.11 -25.44 1.40
C LEU A 21 2.30 -25.80 2.31
N PRO A 22 3.39 -26.35 1.77
CA PRO A 22 4.61 -26.55 2.52
C PRO A 22 5.15 -25.19 2.98
N VAL A 23 5.62 -25.11 4.24
CA VAL A 23 6.11 -23.87 4.83
C VAL A 23 7.61 -23.75 4.61
N VAL A 24 8.05 -22.64 4.00
CA VAL A 24 9.44 -22.24 3.93
C VAL A 24 9.72 -21.24 5.03
N LYS A 25 10.60 -21.61 5.97
CA LYS A 25 11.06 -20.74 7.04
C LYS A 25 12.36 -20.08 6.64
N GLY A 26 12.49 -18.78 6.87
CA GLY A 26 13.73 -18.05 6.58
C GLY A 26 14.85 -18.52 7.52
N GLU A 27 15.95 -19.03 6.95
CA GLU A 27 17.10 -19.57 7.67
C GLU A 27 18.43 -19.11 7.02
N GLY A 28 19.52 -19.33 7.72
CA GLY A 28 20.87 -18.98 7.25
C GLY A 28 21.25 -17.53 7.49
N GLN A 29 22.30 -17.07 6.83
CA GLN A 29 22.77 -15.70 6.91
C GLN A 29 21.89 -14.77 6.09
N VAL A 30 21.87 -13.48 6.45
CA VAL A 30 21.30 -12.45 5.58
C VAL A 30 22.31 -12.18 4.46
N LEU A 31 21.88 -12.31 3.23
CA LEU A 31 22.67 -12.02 2.05
C LEU A 31 21.99 -10.96 1.21
N SER A 32 22.81 -10.19 0.51
CA SER A 32 22.38 -9.26 -0.53
C SER A 32 22.59 -9.90 -1.89
N LYS A 33 21.57 -9.88 -2.74
CA LYS A 33 21.65 -10.38 -4.10
C LYS A 33 21.12 -9.36 -5.08
N GLU A 34 21.95 -9.00 -6.04
CA GLU A 34 21.59 -8.09 -7.12
C GLU A 34 20.86 -8.83 -8.24
N ARG A 35 19.89 -8.16 -8.84
CA ARG A 35 19.20 -8.59 -10.06
C ARG A 35 19.07 -7.44 -11.03
N LYS A 36 19.25 -7.73 -12.32
CA LYS A 36 19.02 -6.79 -13.41
C LYS A 36 17.71 -7.08 -14.09
N LEU A 37 16.88 -6.07 -14.19
CA LEU A 37 15.53 -6.12 -14.75
C LEU A 37 15.40 -5.08 -15.87
N PRO A 38 14.45 -5.25 -16.80
CA PRO A 38 14.05 -4.18 -17.69
C PRO A 38 13.59 -2.93 -16.94
N ALA A 39 13.61 -1.77 -17.59
CA ALA A 39 13.11 -0.52 -17.01
C ALA A 39 11.61 -0.62 -16.69
N TYR A 40 11.21 0.05 -15.62
CA TYR A 40 9.83 0.14 -15.12
C TYR A 40 9.53 1.58 -14.68
N THR A 41 8.26 1.93 -14.71
CA THR A 41 7.73 3.21 -14.20
C THR A 41 6.69 3.01 -13.11
N GLN A 42 6.38 1.75 -12.78
CA GLN A 42 5.42 1.39 -11.74
C GLN A 42 6.00 0.26 -10.88
N VAL A 43 5.68 0.27 -9.59
CA VAL A 43 6.12 -0.75 -8.62
C VAL A 43 4.90 -1.32 -7.90
N ARG A 44 4.79 -2.66 -7.89
CA ARG A 44 3.72 -3.37 -7.19
C ARG A 44 4.28 -4.45 -6.27
N LEU A 45 3.87 -4.38 -5.01
CA LEU A 45 4.20 -5.35 -3.97
C LEU A 45 2.97 -6.25 -3.70
N GLU A 46 3.13 -7.56 -3.93
CA GLU A 46 2.06 -8.57 -3.76
C GLU A 46 2.38 -9.60 -2.66
N CYS A 47 3.25 -9.26 -1.70
CA CYS A 47 3.66 -10.18 -0.64
C CYS A 47 3.96 -9.43 0.67
N GLY A 48 4.49 -10.15 1.67
CA GLY A 48 4.91 -9.60 2.97
C GLY A 48 6.39 -9.23 3.05
N ALA A 49 7.08 -9.04 1.92
CA ALA A 49 8.41 -8.45 1.89
C ALA A 49 8.30 -6.92 1.91
N ASP A 50 9.34 -6.22 2.36
CA ASP A 50 9.37 -4.77 2.33
C ASP A 50 10.14 -4.25 1.12
N ILE A 51 9.72 -3.11 0.59
CA ILE A 51 10.40 -2.39 -0.47
C ILE A 51 10.96 -1.07 0.07
N VAL A 52 12.22 -0.80 -0.26
CA VAL A 52 12.82 0.51 -0.07
C VAL A 52 13.08 1.14 -1.44
N LEU A 53 12.33 2.20 -1.76
CA LEU A 53 12.58 2.99 -2.96
C LEU A 53 13.83 3.86 -2.75
N THR A 54 14.77 3.80 -3.69
CA THR A 54 16.06 4.48 -3.61
C THR A 54 16.33 5.25 -4.90
N HIS A 55 17.24 6.23 -4.85
CA HIS A 55 17.80 6.79 -6.07
C HIS A 55 18.83 5.84 -6.67
N GLY A 56 18.83 5.71 -7.99
CA GLY A 56 19.79 4.86 -8.68
C GLY A 56 19.38 4.55 -10.11
N GLN A 57 20.10 3.61 -10.71
CA GLN A 57 19.77 3.18 -12.06
C GLN A 57 18.57 2.25 -12.03
N VAL A 58 17.48 2.65 -12.68
CA VAL A 58 16.27 1.83 -12.81
C VAL A 58 16.61 0.49 -13.47
N GLY A 59 16.17 -0.60 -12.81
CA GLY A 59 16.43 -1.97 -13.25
C GLY A 59 17.47 -2.72 -12.41
N ASP A 60 18.34 -2.04 -11.69
CA ASP A 60 19.34 -2.67 -10.79
C ASP A 60 18.77 -2.80 -9.37
N ILE A 61 18.10 -3.89 -9.05
CA ILE A 61 17.50 -4.11 -7.73
C ILE A 61 18.39 -4.97 -6.83
N THR A 62 18.26 -4.78 -5.51
CA THR A 62 18.96 -5.59 -4.52
C THR A 62 17.97 -6.24 -3.57
N ILE A 63 18.09 -7.56 -3.37
CA ILE A 63 17.28 -8.34 -2.44
C ILE A 63 18.13 -8.68 -1.22
N ASN A 64 17.69 -8.21 -0.05
CA ASN A 64 18.32 -8.45 1.24
C ASN A 64 17.43 -9.38 2.08
N GLY A 65 17.91 -10.54 2.46
CA GLY A 65 17.10 -11.49 3.22
C GLY A 65 17.84 -12.77 3.57
N SER A 66 17.16 -13.68 4.26
CA SER A 66 17.72 -15.00 4.57
C SER A 66 18.09 -15.74 3.27
N GLN A 67 19.26 -16.33 3.24
CA GLN A 67 19.84 -16.97 2.06
C GLN A 67 18.90 -17.94 1.35
N ASN A 68 18.13 -18.71 2.12
CA ASN A 68 17.19 -19.70 1.58
C ASN A 68 15.88 -19.10 1.06
N MET A 69 15.59 -17.83 1.34
CA MET A 69 14.33 -17.17 0.93
C MET A 69 14.45 -16.53 -0.47
N GLU A 70 15.64 -16.08 -0.85
CA GLU A 70 15.85 -15.34 -2.11
C GLU A 70 15.37 -16.09 -3.36
N PRO A 71 15.56 -17.43 -3.51
CA PRO A 71 15.09 -18.16 -4.68
C PRO A 71 13.56 -18.15 -4.87
N TYR A 72 12.81 -17.87 -3.80
CA TYR A 72 11.34 -17.80 -3.84
C TYR A 72 10.81 -16.39 -4.12
N VAL A 73 11.68 -15.36 -4.09
CA VAL A 73 11.30 -14.00 -4.46
C VAL A 73 11.22 -13.89 -5.98
N ILE A 74 10.04 -13.61 -6.48
CA ILE A 74 9.79 -13.38 -7.90
C ILE A 74 9.76 -11.87 -8.12
N THR A 75 10.62 -11.41 -9.03
CA THR A 75 10.65 -10.04 -9.51
C THR A 75 10.53 -10.06 -11.03
N GLU A 76 9.45 -9.51 -11.56
CA GLU A 76 9.19 -9.50 -13.00
C GLU A 76 8.68 -8.14 -13.45
N VAL A 77 9.10 -7.71 -14.63
CA VAL A 77 8.58 -6.50 -15.26
C VAL A 77 7.62 -6.86 -16.37
N LYS A 78 6.35 -6.43 -16.24
CA LYS A 78 5.30 -6.62 -17.23
C LYS A 78 4.65 -5.30 -17.58
N ASN A 79 4.71 -4.91 -18.84
CA ASN A 79 4.11 -3.64 -19.32
C ASN A 79 4.56 -2.41 -18.53
N GLY A 80 5.84 -2.35 -18.15
CA GLY A 80 6.40 -1.25 -17.36
C GLY A 80 6.11 -1.31 -15.86
N VAL A 81 5.44 -2.36 -15.36
CA VAL A 81 5.18 -2.59 -13.93
C VAL A 81 6.18 -3.60 -13.39
N LEU A 82 7.00 -3.21 -12.42
CA LEU A 82 7.78 -4.14 -11.61
C LEU A 82 6.88 -4.78 -10.56
N ILE A 83 6.68 -6.08 -10.67
CA ILE A 83 5.89 -6.90 -9.73
C ILE A 83 6.84 -7.65 -8.81
N VAL A 84 6.67 -7.48 -7.50
CA VAL A 84 7.41 -8.19 -6.45
C VAL A 84 6.44 -9.10 -5.70
N ARG A 85 6.69 -10.41 -5.74
CA ARG A 85 5.86 -11.40 -5.06
C ARG A 85 6.66 -12.62 -4.63
N MET A 86 6.09 -13.45 -3.78
CA MET A 86 6.64 -14.76 -3.44
C MET A 86 6.08 -15.84 -4.37
N SER A 87 6.81 -16.94 -4.54
CA SER A 87 6.31 -18.12 -5.26
C SER A 87 5.01 -18.63 -4.61
N PRO A 88 3.93 -18.87 -5.38
CA PRO A 88 2.62 -19.26 -4.82
C PRO A 88 2.56 -20.70 -4.31
N ASP A 89 3.60 -21.50 -4.52
CA ASP A 89 3.60 -22.94 -4.19
C ASP A 89 3.89 -23.23 -2.72
N PHE A 90 4.23 -22.19 -1.94
CA PHE A 90 4.67 -22.28 -0.54
C PHE A 90 4.02 -21.23 0.34
N ALA A 91 3.87 -21.56 1.63
CA ALA A 91 3.65 -20.58 2.68
C ALA A 91 5.01 -20.13 3.23
N TYR A 92 5.13 -18.86 3.66
CA TYR A 92 6.41 -18.29 4.08
C TYR A 92 6.35 -17.80 5.52
N GLN A 93 7.41 -18.11 6.29
CA GLN A 93 7.64 -17.56 7.62
C GLN A 93 8.94 -16.77 7.61
N PHE A 94 8.83 -15.44 7.59
CA PHE A 94 9.98 -14.55 7.67
C PHE A 94 10.50 -14.51 9.11
N THR A 95 11.73 -15.02 9.35
CA THR A 95 12.41 -14.94 10.64
C THR A 95 13.35 -13.76 10.71
N LYS A 96 13.70 -13.20 9.56
CA LYS A 96 14.47 -11.98 9.34
C LYS A 96 13.76 -11.15 8.30
N LYS A 97 13.96 -9.86 8.33
CA LYS A 97 13.42 -8.94 7.34
C LYS A 97 13.82 -9.37 5.93
N LEU A 98 12.86 -9.45 5.03
CA LEU A 98 13.08 -9.57 3.60
C LEU A 98 12.82 -8.20 2.99
N GLU A 99 13.87 -7.55 2.52
CA GLU A 99 13.83 -6.18 2.02
C GLU A 99 14.36 -6.13 0.59
N ILE A 100 13.67 -5.43 -0.27
CA ILE A 100 14.06 -5.24 -1.66
C ILE A 100 14.31 -3.75 -1.91
N CYS A 101 15.57 -3.39 -2.18
CA CYS A 101 15.94 -2.04 -2.59
C CYS A 101 15.65 -1.88 -4.09
N ILE A 102 14.80 -0.94 -4.44
CA ILE A 102 14.34 -0.70 -5.80
C ILE A 102 14.69 0.73 -6.21
N PRO A 103 15.67 0.92 -7.12
CA PRO A 103 15.99 2.22 -7.66
C PRO A 103 14.85 2.77 -8.52
N VAL A 104 14.51 4.03 -8.29
CA VAL A 104 13.52 4.78 -9.06
C VAL A 104 14.07 6.15 -9.44
N ASP A 105 13.48 6.74 -10.46
CA ASP A 105 13.76 8.08 -10.94
C ASP A 105 12.45 8.89 -11.13
N GLU A 106 12.53 10.04 -11.77
CA GLU A 106 11.41 10.93 -12.03
C GLU A 106 10.30 10.33 -12.93
N SER A 107 10.59 9.21 -13.59
CA SER A 107 9.61 8.49 -14.42
C SER A 107 8.64 7.61 -13.62
N LEU A 108 8.83 7.47 -12.30
CA LEU A 108 7.93 6.71 -11.44
C LEU A 108 6.53 7.34 -11.42
N THR A 109 5.52 6.57 -11.79
CA THR A 109 4.12 7.05 -11.90
C THR A 109 3.15 6.34 -10.96
N GLU A 110 3.47 5.12 -10.52
CA GLU A 110 2.58 4.37 -9.65
C GLU A 110 3.33 3.47 -8.66
N VAL A 111 2.84 3.44 -7.42
CA VAL A 111 3.27 2.53 -6.36
C VAL A 111 2.04 1.85 -5.78
N THR A 112 2.02 0.52 -5.74
CA THR A 112 0.88 -0.26 -5.23
C THR A 112 1.32 -1.30 -4.22
N VAL A 113 0.71 -1.29 -3.03
CA VAL A 113 0.79 -2.35 -2.02
C VAL A 113 -0.48 -3.17 -2.07
N GLN A 114 -0.36 -4.46 -2.41
CA GLN A 114 -1.46 -5.42 -2.48
C GLN A 114 -1.32 -6.55 -1.44
N GLY A 115 -0.17 -6.63 -0.78
CA GLY A 115 0.15 -7.59 0.28
C GLY A 115 0.08 -6.99 1.69
N SER A 116 0.98 -7.48 2.55
CA SER A 116 1.17 -7.04 3.93
C SER A 116 2.59 -6.52 4.20
N GLY A 117 3.43 -6.41 3.19
CA GLY A 117 4.73 -5.75 3.28
C GLY A 117 4.61 -4.27 2.98
N ASP A 118 5.61 -3.50 3.38
CA ASP A 118 5.59 -2.05 3.32
C ASP A 118 6.43 -1.50 2.17
N ILE A 119 6.09 -0.31 1.69
CA ILE A 119 6.91 0.43 0.73
C ILE A 119 7.33 1.75 1.36
N THR A 120 8.65 1.95 1.47
CA THR A 120 9.22 3.13 2.12
C THR A 120 10.23 3.84 1.22
N SER A 121 10.54 5.11 1.52
CA SER A 121 11.69 5.80 0.98
C SER A 121 12.47 6.51 2.08
N HIS A 122 13.79 6.33 2.11
CA HIS A 122 14.65 7.04 3.07
C HIS A 122 15.08 8.43 2.56
N GLN A 123 14.98 8.64 1.25
CA GLN A 123 15.33 9.88 0.58
C GLN A 123 14.09 10.50 -0.04
N GLN A 124 14.11 11.81 -0.25
CA GLN A 124 13.04 12.50 -0.94
C GLN A 124 13.06 12.17 -2.43
N LEU A 125 12.02 11.53 -2.92
CA LEU A 125 11.84 11.23 -4.33
C LEU A 125 11.28 12.45 -5.06
N GLN A 126 11.82 12.74 -6.24
CA GLN A 126 11.33 13.79 -7.12
C GLN A 126 10.60 13.15 -8.28
N VAL A 127 9.31 13.44 -8.39
CA VAL A 127 8.45 12.91 -9.45
C VAL A 127 7.51 14.02 -9.95
N LYS A 128 7.01 13.89 -11.17
CA LYS A 128 6.03 14.86 -11.66
C LYS A 128 4.63 14.54 -11.13
N GLU A 129 4.21 13.32 -11.32
CA GLU A 129 2.90 12.81 -10.88
C GLU A 129 3.09 11.42 -10.28
N LEU A 130 2.47 11.14 -9.15
CA LEU A 130 2.52 9.80 -8.53
C LEU A 130 1.16 9.39 -8.00
N THR A 131 0.78 8.16 -8.33
CA THR A 131 -0.37 7.48 -7.72
C THR A 131 0.12 6.40 -6.76
N CYS A 132 -0.38 6.40 -5.52
CA CYS A 132 -0.10 5.35 -4.54
C CYS A 132 -1.38 4.65 -4.13
N ASN A 133 -1.37 3.32 -4.18
CA ASN A 133 -2.52 2.50 -3.84
C ASN A 133 -2.18 1.50 -2.73
N VAL A 134 -2.99 1.46 -1.68
CA VAL A 134 -2.98 0.39 -0.67
C VAL A 134 -4.26 -0.42 -0.80
N LEU A 135 -4.12 -1.67 -1.22
CA LEU A 135 -5.21 -2.63 -1.44
C LEU A 135 -5.20 -3.76 -0.39
N GLY A 136 -4.21 -3.79 0.48
CA GLY A 136 -3.96 -4.79 1.51
C GLY A 136 -3.91 -4.21 2.92
N SER A 137 -2.97 -4.72 3.71
CA SER A 137 -2.70 -4.30 5.09
C SER A 137 -1.28 -3.80 5.30
N GLY A 138 -0.46 -3.73 4.25
CA GLY A 138 0.87 -3.12 4.31
C GLY A 138 0.78 -1.62 4.06
N ASP A 139 1.82 -0.90 4.45
CA ASP A 139 1.85 0.56 4.51
C ASP A 139 2.73 1.20 3.43
N ILE A 140 2.51 2.49 3.20
CA ILE A 140 3.36 3.32 2.34
C ILE A 140 3.87 4.52 3.15
N ASP A 141 5.21 4.66 3.31
CA ASP A 141 5.85 5.83 3.95
C ASP A 141 6.88 6.45 3.00
N LEU A 142 6.53 7.57 2.36
CA LEU A 142 7.38 8.20 1.36
C LEU A 142 7.65 9.67 1.66
N SER A 143 8.87 10.10 1.29
CA SER A 143 9.22 11.51 1.19
C SER A 143 9.18 11.94 -0.28
N LEU A 144 8.37 12.93 -0.63
CA LEU A 144 8.04 13.28 -2.01
C LEU A 144 8.16 14.78 -2.30
N GLN A 145 8.61 15.10 -3.51
CA GLN A 145 8.40 16.39 -4.14
C GLN A 145 7.74 16.15 -5.49
N ALA A 146 6.51 16.66 -5.68
CA ALA A 146 5.71 16.38 -6.86
C ALA A 146 4.86 17.59 -7.29
N GLU A 147 4.38 17.58 -8.54
CA GLU A 147 3.33 18.50 -8.99
C GLU A 147 1.95 17.98 -8.57
N SER A 148 1.71 16.67 -8.73
CA SER A 148 0.42 16.06 -8.43
C SER A 148 0.60 14.71 -7.73
N LEU A 149 -0.15 14.50 -6.65
CA LEU A 149 -0.19 13.25 -5.90
C LEU A 149 -1.62 12.73 -5.79
N SER A 150 -1.78 11.43 -5.95
CA SER A 150 -3.05 10.73 -5.75
C SER A 150 -2.87 9.51 -4.87
N PHE A 151 -3.63 9.40 -3.79
CA PHE A 151 -3.57 8.31 -2.83
C PHE A 151 -4.90 7.61 -2.70
N SER A 152 -4.89 6.28 -2.68
CA SER A 152 -6.09 5.46 -2.49
C SER A 152 -5.83 4.33 -1.50
N VAL A 153 -6.63 4.27 -0.45
CA VAL A 153 -6.63 3.17 0.52
C VAL A 153 -7.94 2.42 0.42
N LYS A 154 -7.87 1.11 0.09
CA LYS A 154 -9.02 0.19 0.00
C LYS A 154 -8.82 -1.02 0.91
N GLY A 155 -8.17 -0.83 2.04
CA GLY A 155 -7.81 -1.88 3.00
C GLY A 155 -7.74 -1.33 4.41
N SER A 156 -6.76 -1.85 5.16
CA SER A 156 -6.47 -1.44 6.54
C SER A 156 -5.03 -0.96 6.74
N GLY A 157 -4.23 -0.92 5.68
CA GLY A 157 -2.89 -0.33 5.72
C GLY A 157 -2.96 1.18 5.56
N ASP A 158 -1.91 1.86 6.00
CA ASP A 158 -1.84 3.30 6.12
C ASP A 158 -0.92 3.93 5.06
N ILE A 159 -1.12 5.21 4.79
CA ILE A 159 -0.25 5.99 3.92
C ILE A 159 0.27 7.19 4.70
N LYS A 160 1.60 7.30 4.82
CA LYS A 160 2.29 8.43 5.42
C LYS A 160 3.17 9.14 4.41
N ILE A 161 2.96 10.44 4.20
CA ILE A 161 3.69 11.20 3.19
C ILE A 161 4.20 12.52 3.78
N LYS A 162 5.45 12.84 3.45
CA LYS A 162 6.06 14.12 3.78
C LYS A 162 6.68 14.78 2.55
N GLY A 163 6.74 16.10 2.54
CA GLY A 163 7.35 16.87 1.46
C GLY A 163 6.45 17.98 0.91
N THR A 164 6.39 18.10 -0.43
CA THR A 164 5.63 19.20 -1.08
C THR A 164 4.91 18.75 -2.34
N THR A 165 3.69 19.28 -2.57
CA THR A 165 2.96 19.10 -3.83
C THR A 165 2.08 20.31 -4.15
N GLN A 166 1.70 20.47 -5.41
CA GLN A 166 0.71 21.49 -5.81
C GLN A 166 -0.71 20.96 -5.60
N THR A 167 -0.97 19.72 -6.02
CA THR A 167 -2.30 19.11 -5.93
C THR A 167 -2.24 17.74 -5.26
N LEU A 168 -3.23 17.47 -4.42
CA LEU A 168 -3.35 16.24 -3.66
C LEU A 168 -4.77 15.68 -3.77
N GLY A 169 -4.88 14.42 -4.20
CA GLY A 169 -6.08 13.62 -4.10
C GLY A 169 -5.93 12.52 -3.05
N VAL A 170 -6.88 12.39 -2.13
CA VAL A 170 -6.92 11.31 -1.13
C VAL A 170 -8.27 10.63 -1.16
N ALA A 171 -8.31 9.32 -1.31
CA ALA A 171 -9.52 8.52 -1.28
C ALA A 171 -9.37 7.32 -0.34
N ILE A 172 -10.09 7.31 0.76
CA ILE A 172 -10.14 6.20 1.71
C ILE A 172 -11.47 5.46 1.56
N ALA A 173 -11.39 4.15 1.34
CA ALA A 173 -12.53 3.24 1.29
C ALA A 173 -12.22 2.01 2.16
N GLY A 174 -12.16 2.22 3.48
CA GLY A 174 -11.76 1.19 4.45
C GLY A 174 -11.56 1.76 5.84
N SER A 175 -10.58 1.21 6.55
CA SER A 175 -10.21 1.60 7.91
C SER A 175 -8.76 2.05 8.05
N GLY A 176 -7.98 2.06 6.97
CA GLY A 176 -6.63 2.59 6.98
C GLY A 176 -6.64 4.12 6.89
N ASP A 177 -5.55 4.75 7.33
CA ASP A 177 -5.44 6.19 7.51
C ASP A 177 -4.50 6.83 6.46
N PHE A 178 -4.63 8.14 6.30
CA PHE A 178 -3.72 8.95 5.51
C PHE A 178 -3.11 10.06 6.39
N ASP A 179 -1.80 9.98 6.63
CA ASP A 179 -1.01 11.00 7.33
C ASP A 179 -0.21 11.85 6.33
N GLY A 180 -0.76 12.99 5.98
CA GLY A 180 -0.12 14.02 5.15
C GLY A 180 0.14 15.32 5.91
N ASP A 181 0.25 15.28 7.22
CA ASP A 181 0.45 16.43 8.08
C ASP A 181 1.80 17.15 7.84
N ALA A 182 2.78 16.40 7.32
CA ALA A 182 4.08 16.89 6.90
C ALA A 182 4.21 17.06 5.36
N LEU A 183 3.11 16.94 4.60
CA LEU A 183 3.04 17.18 3.15
C LEU A 183 2.41 18.55 2.88
N GLN A 184 3.22 19.57 2.64
CA GLN A 184 2.72 20.88 2.30
C GLN A 184 2.06 20.88 0.92
N THR A 185 0.76 21.15 0.88
CA THR A 185 -0.08 21.06 -0.31
C THR A 185 -0.77 22.40 -0.57
N LYS A 186 -0.90 22.82 -1.84
CA LYS A 186 -1.71 24.01 -2.17
C LYS A 186 -3.19 23.66 -2.24
N GLN A 187 -3.55 22.64 -3.01
CA GLN A 187 -4.94 22.25 -3.23
C GLN A 187 -5.13 20.77 -2.92
N ALA A 188 -6.12 20.45 -2.10
CA ALA A 188 -6.42 19.07 -1.73
C ALA A 188 -7.90 18.72 -1.98
N ASN A 189 -8.11 17.48 -2.44
CA ASN A 189 -9.41 16.82 -2.49
C ASN A 189 -9.34 15.55 -1.64
N ALA A 190 -10.15 15.44 -0.60
CA ALA A 190 -10.20 14.28 0.29
C ALA A 190 -11.58 13.63 0.29
N SER A 191 -11.65 12.31 0.16
CA SER A 191 -12.89 11.54 0.25
C SER A 191 -12.71 10.36 1.20
N ILE A 192 -13.56 10.28 2.22
CA ILE A 192 -13.60 9.16 3.16
C ILE A 192 -14.92 8.41 3.01
N ARG A 193 -14.82 7.09 2.82
CA ARG A 193 -15.94 6.14 2.86
C ARG A 193 -15.57 4.99 3.79
N GLY A 194 -15.80 5.16 5.08
CA GLY A 194 -15.40 4.18 6.09
C GLY A 194 -15.10 4.82 7.44
N SER A 195 -14.08 4.30 8.11
CA SER A 195 -13.69 4.73 9.46
C SER A 195 -12.25 5.23 9.56
N GLY A 196 -11.50 5.20 8.47
CA GLY A 196 -10.14 5.73 8.43
C GLY A 196 -10.11 7.25 8.48
N ASP A 197 -9.04 7.80 9.02
CA ASP A 197 -8.84 9.23 9.22
C ASP A 197 -7.88 9.83 8.17
N VAL A 198 -7.98 11.14 7.96
CA VAL A 198 -7.12 11.88 7.03
C VAL A 198 -6.53 13.10 7.71
N GLU A 199 -5.20 13.21 7.73
CA GLU A 199 -4.49 14.41 8.15
C GLU A 199 -3.87 15.13 6.96
N LEU A 200 -4.09 16.44 6.84
CA LEU A 200 -3.68 17.25 5.69
C LEU A 200 -3.01 18.55 6.12
N PHE A 201 -2.00 18.99 5.36
CA PHE A 201 -1.48 20.36 5.42
C PHE A 201 -1.81 21.09 4.11
N VAL A 202 -2.82 21.97 4.13
CA VAL A 202 -3.34 22.66 2.95
C VAL A 202 -3.23 24.16 3.10
N THR A 203 -2.80 24.88 2.05
CA THR A 203 -2.55 26.32 2.11
C THR A 203 -3.51 27.18 1.29
N GLU A 204 -4.17 26.63 0.24
CA GLU A 204 -5.02 27.43 -0.65
C GLU A 204 -6.48 26.95 -0.70
N GLN A 205 -6.70 25.68 -1.05
CA GLN A 205 -8.05 25.16 -1.24
C GLN A 205 -8.18 23.71 -0.77
N LEU A 206 -9.25 23.42 -0.04
CA LEU A 206 -9.66 22.09 0.37
C LEU A 206 -11.10 21.81 -0.09
N SER A 207 -11.31 20.66 -0.72
CA SER A 207 -12.61 20.02 -0.90
C SER A 207 -12.62 18.66 -0.18
N ALA A 208 -13.63 18.39 0.64
CA ALA A 208 -13.71 17.16 1.42
C ALA A 208 -15.12 16.57 1.43
N ASP A 209 -15.25 15.23 1.23
CA ASP A 209 -16.50 14.47 1.34
C ASP A 209 -16.31 13.31 2.33
N ILE A 210 -16.99 13.35 3.46
CA ILE A 210 -16.95 12.31 4.49
C ILE A 210 -18.26 11.53 4.48
N ARG A 211 -18.17 10.22 4.28
CA ARG A 211 -19.30 9.28 4.37
C ARG A 211 -18.94 8.13 5.29
N GLY A 212 -19.17 8.30 6.58
CA GLY A 212 -18.81 7.31 7.59
C GLY A 212 -18.49 7.93 8.94
N SER A 213 -17.52 7.36 9.63
CA SER A 213 -17.10 7.77 10.97
C SER A 213 -15.70 8.34 11.05
N GLY A 214 -14.94 8.33 9.96
CA GLY A 214 -13.58 8.87 9.90
C GLY A 214 -13.56 10.39 9.98
N ASP A 215 -12.50 10.95 10.56
CA ASP A 215 -12.29 12.38 10.75
C ASP A 215 -11.29 12.95 9.73
N ILE A 216 -11.38 14.24 9.43
CA ILE A 216 -10.36 14.97 8.69
C ILE A 216 -9.76 16.05 9.57
N THR A 217 -8.45 15.99 9.77
CA THR A 217 -7.68 17.01 10.50
C THR A 217 -6.90 17.88 9.51
N ILE A 218 -7.06 19.19 9.58
CA ILE A 218 -6.49 20.14 8.65
C ILE A 218 -5.47 21.01 9.38
N LYS A 219 -4.23 20.99 8.92
CA LYS A 219 -3.18 21.95 9.21
C LYS A 219 -3.07 22.97 8.07
N GLY A 220 -2.49 24.13 8.38
CA GLY A 220 -2.41 25.26 7.44
C GLY A 220 -3.63 26.16 7.52
N ASN A 221 -3.76 27.07 6.56
CA ASN A 221 -4.85 28.04 6.56
C ASN A 221 -5.41 28.20 5.13
N PRO A 222 -6.13 27.19 4.61
CA PRO A 222 -6.68 27.24 3.27
C PRO A 222 -7.72 28.36 3.13
N LYS A 223 -7.63 29.13 2.06
CA LYS A 223 -8.50 30.28 1.77
C LYS A 223 -9.91 29.87 1.35
N LYS A 224 -10.05 28.68 0.80
CA LYS A 224 -11.33 28.11 0.36
C LYS A 224 -11.49 26.71 0.96
N ILE A 225 -12.63 26.47 1.59
CA ILE A 225 -12.95 25.19 2.19
C ILE A 225 -14.37 24.84 1.80
N ASP A 226 -14.53 23.66 1.17
CA ASP A 226 -15.81 23.03 0.87
C ASP A 226 -15.84 21.66 1.52
N VAL A 227 -16.70 21.46 2.51
CA VAL A 227 -16.77 20.22 3.27
C VAL A 227 -18.20 19.72 3.30
N GLN A 228 -18.38 18.46 2.90
CA GLN A 228 -19.64 17.74 3.00
C GLN A 228 -19.46 16.53 3.93
N THR A 229 -20.34 16.37 4.90
CA THR A 229 -20.31 15.24 5.83
C THR A 229 -21.65 14.53 5.88
N LYS A 230 -21.62 13.19 5.70
CA LYS A 230 -22.76 12.28 5.88
C LYS A 230 -22.32 11.14 6.80
N GLY A 231 -22.64 11.23 8.08
CA GLY A 231 -22.24 10.25 9.11
C GLY A 231 -21.84 10.90 10.41
N SER A 232 -20.95 10.25 11.17
CA SER A 232 -20.46 10.71 12.47
C SER A 232 -19.09 11.38 12.41
N GLY A 233 -18.44 11.36 11.26
CA GLY A 233 -17.12 11.96 11.05
C GLY A 233 -17.13 13.47 11.19
N ARG A 234 -15.97 14.04 11.53
CA ARG A 234 -15.79 15.47 11.85
C ARG A 234 -14.62 16.04 11.07
N VAL A 235 -14.66 17.36 10.89
CA VAL A 235 -13.51 18.11 10.40
C VAL A 235 -12.96 18.97 11.54
N ARG A 236 -11.65 18.89 11.76
CA ARG A 236 -10.90 19.63 12.78
C ARG A 236 -9.85 20.51 12.12
N TYR A 237 -9.63 21.68 12.70
CA TYR A 237 -8.59 22.64 12.28
C TYR A 237 -7.57 22.78 13.40
N LEU A 238 -6.27 22.70 13.06
CA LEU A 238 -5.13 22.86 13.97
C LEU A 238 -4.39 24.17 13.70
#